data_c683bc10563966bdd82a7a3d6eca9184
#
_entry.id   c683bc10563966bdd82a7a3d6eca9184
#
_cell.length_a   1.000
_cell.length_b   1.000
_cell.length_c   1.000
_cell.angle_alpha   90.00
_cell.angle_beta   90.00
_cell.angle_gamma   90.00
#
_symmetry.space_group_name_H-M   'P 1'
#
loop_
_entity.id
_entity.type
_entity.pdbx_description
1 polymer ?
#
loop_
_entity_poly.entity_id
_entity_poly.type
_entity_poly.pdbx_seq_one_letter_code
_entity_poly.pdbx_strand_id
1 'polypeptide(L)'
;MTTSNNDASKPRRLRDAYISHCNGFMGRYIARELGHGDDYEPPALCPLTVISDPGEMTEDDAVKLIDDTKPKHVVVVSSTAVYGLSSGENIDETAPVRPADNASRHLASIEDRVKERCKATGAMCTILRPADVVGTGMEGFTGRLARDVNNGSYMHVKGNEAQRSIVHAIDVAKAVRAVAEKAGDDCIEGVYNLTDRSGATIEQLADAIAYRLGNKRIFATGLKAAKALALLGDITLGALPWSRKKLKARTTTLTFNSFAISKHTTWEPMSVTEYLKTHKYSEDDI
;
A
#
# COMPACT_ATOMS: atom_id res chain seq x y z
N MET A 1 25.42 19.79 15.33
CA MET A 1 25.13 18.90 16.47
C MET A 1 23.63 18.87 16.63
N THR A 2 22.97 17.99 15.92
CA THR A 2 21.52 17.73 16.05
C THR A 2 21.38 16.45 16.87
N THR A 3 20.95 16.63 18.10
CA THR A 3 20.67 15.55 19.05
C THR A 3 19.57 14.65 18.47
N SER A 4 19.92 13.42 18.17
CA SER A 4 18.99 12.33 17.91
C SER A 4 18.09 12.19 19.14
N ASN A 5 16.86 12.67 19.06
CA ASN A 5 15.81 12.32 20.00
C ASN A 5 15.48 10.86 19.80
N ASN A 6 16.29 10.00 20.41
CA ASN A 6 15.96 8.59 20.59
C ASN A 6 14.74 8.55 21.53
N ASP A 7 13.55 8.41 20.96
CA ASP A 7 12.28 8.45 21.70
C ASP A 7 12.22 7.25 22.66
N ALA A 8 12.75 7.48 23.90
CA ALA A 8 12.77 6.47 24.96
C ALA A 8 11.36 6.01 25.38
N SER A 9 10.30 6.62 24.87
CA SER A 9 8.90 6.30 25.18
C SER A 9 8.38 5.08 24.42
N LYS A 10 9.05 4.66 23.32
CA LYS A 10 8.60 3.51 22.51
C LYS A 10 8.93 2.18 23.19
N PRO A 11 8.04 1.18 23.10
CA PRO A 11 8.31 -0.16 23.62
C PRO A 11 9.61 -0.72 23.03
N ARG A 12 10.44 -1.36 23.88
CA ARG A 12 11.71 -1.99 23.46
C ARG A 12 11.51 -2.93 22.25
N ARG A 13 10.39 -3.65 22.20
CA ARG A 13 10.02 -4.55 21.10
C ARG A 13 10.05 -3.87 19.71
N LEU A 14 9.64 -2.60 19.61
CA LEU A 14 9.63 -1.87 18.35
C LEU A 14 11.04 -1.48 17.91
N ARG A 15 11.91 -1.16 18.87
CA ARG A 15 13.31 -0.81 18.61
C ARG A 15 14.15 -2.04 18.22
N ASP A 16 13.77 -3.22 18.69
CA ASP A 16 14.44 -4.49 18.39
C ASP A 16 13.72 -5.25 17.25
N ALA A 17 12.90 -4.58 16.41
CA ALA A 17 12.23 -5.17 15.27
C ALA A 17 13.21 -5.41 14.12
N TYR A 18 13.09 -6.53 13.42
CA TYR A 18 13.72 -6.73 12.12
C TYR A 18 12.81 -6.22 11.03
N ILE A 19 13.31 -5.40 10.11
CA ILE A 19 12.58 -4.90 8.96
C ILE A 19 13.32 -5.34 7.70
N SER A 20 12.69 -6.21 6.90
CA SER A 20 13.26 -6.58 5.61
C SER A 20 13.24 -5.38 4.67
N HIS A 21 14.25 -5.28 3.79
CA HIS A 21 14.31 -4.19 2.79
C HIS A 21 14.04 -2.79 3.39
N CYS A 22 14.66 -2.47 4.54
CA CYS A 22 14.44 -1.20 5.27
C CYS A 22 14.66 0.06 4.41
N ASN A 23 15.44 -0.03 3.33
CA ASN A 23 15.64 1.02 2.33
C ASN A 23 14.68 0.93 1.12
N GLY A 24 13.80 -0.08 1.09
CA GLY A 24 12.77 -0.27 0.08
C GLY A 24 11.63 0.73 0.19
N PHE A 25 10.64 0.62 -0.72
CA PHE A 25 9.52 1.56 -0.75
C PHE A 25 8.75 1.61 0.58
N MET A 26 8.29 0.46 1.08
CA MET A 26 7.58 0.43 2.37
C MET A 26 8.53 0.41 3.56
N GLY A 27 9.68 -0.25 3.42
CA GLY A 27 10.64 -0.44 4.51
C GLY A 27 11.08 0.87 5.15
N ARG A 28 11.38 1.91 4.35
CA ARG A 28 11.81 3.22 4.88
C ARG A 28 10.72 3.94 5.69
N TYR A 29 9.45 3.86 5.28
CA TYR A 29 8.35 4.43 6.05
C TYR A 29 8.14 3.69 7.38
N ILE A 30 8.25 2.36 7.34
CA ILE A 30 8.12 1.51 8.52
C ILE A 30 9.29 1.72 9.47
N ALA A 31 10.53 1.76 8.98
CA ALA A 31 11.72 2.03 9.78
C ALA A 31 11.59 3.37 10.52
N ARG A 32 11.25 4.44 9.80
CA ARG A 32 11.00 5.77 10.40
C ARG A 32 9.90 5.73 11.45
N GLU A 33 8.78 5.08 11.18
CA GLU A 33 7.64 4.99 12.10
C GLU A 33 7.98 4.20 13.36
N LEU A 34 8.77 3.13 13.25
CA LEU A 34 9.23 2.34 14.39
C LEU A 34 10.38 3.02 15.17
N GLY A 35 10.91 4.16 14.66
CA GLY A 35 11.93 4.96 15.32
C GLY A 35 13.35 4.54 15.01
N HIS A 36 13.57 3.89 13.85
CA HIS A 36 14.89 3.56 13.35
C HIS A 36 15.45 4.75 12.53
N GLY A 37 16.74 5.06 12.71
CA GLY A 37 17.47 6.06 11.92
C GLY A 37 18.04 5.47 10.62
N ASP A 38 18.75 6.32 9.86
CA ASP A 38 19.39 5.93 8.59
C ASP A 38 20.52 4.89 8.80
N ASP A 39 21.02 4.75 10.02
CA ASP A 39 22.04 3.80 10.47
C ASP A 39 21.44 2.52 11.05
N TYR A 40 20.16 2.22 10.75
CA TYR A 40 19.49 1.03 11.26
C TYR A 40 20.17 -0.27 10.78
N GLU A 41 20.67 -1.03 11.73
CA GLU A 41 21.15 -2.40 11.55
C GLU A 41 20.18 -3.38 12.22
N PRO A 42 19.60 -4.33 11.46
CA PRO A 42 18.65 -5.29 12.03
C PRO A 42 19.33 -6.21 13.05
N PRO A 43 18.73 -6.45 14.22
CA PRO A 43 19.26 -7.39 15.20
C PRO A 43 19.17 -8.84 14.68
N ALA A 44 20.12 -9.68 15.10
CA ALA A 44 20.16 -11.09 14.68
C ALA A 44 18.98 -11.91 15.20
N LEU A 45 18.48 -11.60 16.41
CA LEU A 45 17.31 -12.23 17.03
C LEU A 45 16.35 -11.12 17.45
N CYS A 46 15.10 -11.20 17.01
CA CYS A 46 14.13 -10.15 17.29
C CYS A 46 12.73 -10.70 17.59
N PRO A 47 12.05 -10.08 18.56
CA PRO A 47 10.69 -10.49 18.91
C PRO A 47 9.67 -10.19 17.82
N LEU A 48 10.01 -9.29 16.91
CA LEU A 48 9.16 -8.83 15.79
C LEU A 48 9.97 -8.84 14.50
N THR A 49 9.44 -9.49 13.48
CA THR A 49 9.96 -9.42 12.11
C THR A 49 8.88 -8.80 11.20
N VAL A 50 9.24 -7.76 10.47
CA VAL A 50 8.39 -7.10 9.49
C VAL A 50 8.91 -7.38 8.09
N ILE A 51 8.12 -8.07 7.28
CA ILE A 51 8.36 -8.26 5.84
C ILE A 51 7.68 -7.10 5.12
N SER A 52 8.47 -6.08 4.78
CA SER A 52 7.95 -4.78 4.30
C SER A 52 7.67 -4.74 2.81
N ASP A 53 8.53 -5.37 2.01
CA ASP A 53 8.45 -5.39 0.55
C ASP A 53 8.59 -6.85 0.05
N PRO A 54 7.57 -7.72 0.27
CA PRO A 54 7.65 -9.16 -0.03
C PRO A 54 7.84 -9.47 -1.51
N GLY A 55 7.51 -8.55 -2.42
CA GLY A 55 7.76 -8.69 -3.84
C GLY A 55 9.23 -8.75 -4.24
N GLU A 56 10.13 -8.28 -3.35
CA GLU A 56 11.58 -8.21 -3.57
C GLU A 56 12.34 -9.44 -3.01
N MET A 57 11.64 -10.45 -2.52
CA MET A 57 12.25 -11.65 -1.93
C MET A 57 11.63 -12.92 -2.47
N THR A 58 12.37 -14.03 -2.41
CA THR A 58 11.80 -15.35 -2.74
C THR A 58 11.03 -15.92 -1.55
N GLU A 59 10.23 -16.96 -1.80
CA GLU A 59 9.51 -17.70 -0.76
C GLU A 59 10.48 -18.34 0.25
N ASP A 60 11.59 -18.86 -0.24
CA ASP A 60 12.62 -19.47 0.62
C ASP A 60 13.36 -18.41 1.46
N ASP A 61 13.60 -17.20 0.92
CA ASP A 61 14.17 -16.09 1.69
C ASP A 61 13.23 -15.68 2.83
N ALA A 62 11.93 -15.63 2.58
CA ALA A 62 10.94 -15.31 3.61
C ALA A 62 10.92 -16.35 4.73
N VAL A 63 11.00 -17.64 4.39
CA VAL A 63 11.09 -18.74 5.36
C VAL A 63 12.40 -18.66 6.16
N LYS A 64 13.53 -18.51 5.44
CA LYS A 64 14.86 -18.39 6.05
C LYS A 64 14.94 -17.20 7.01
N LEU A 65 14.35 -16.07 6.65
CA LEU A 65 14.29 -14.89 7.51
C LEU A 65 13.60 -15.19 8.85
N ILE A 66 12.49 -15.93 8.83
CA ILE A 66 11.79 -16.34 10.06
C ILE A 66 12.67 -17.28 10.89
N ASP A 67 13.39 -18.21 10.25
CA ASP A 67 14.27 -19.16 10.92
C ASP A 67 15.47 -18.48 11.57
N ASP A 68 16.05 -17.52 10.88
CA ASP A 68 17.22 -16.78 11.36
C ASP A 68 16.86 -15.83 12.52
N THR A 69 15.73 -15.09 12.38
CA THR A 69 15.33 -14.07 13.36
C THR A 69 14.54 -14.61 14.54
N LYS A 70 13.94 -15.81 14.42
CA LYS A 70 13.13 -16.50 15.44
C LYS A 70 12.11 -15.60 16.13
N PRO A 71 11.26 -14.93 15.37
CA PRO A 71 10.33 -13.94 15.92
C PRO A 71 9.20 -14.61 16.70
N LYS A 72 8.64 -13.89 17.66
CA LYS A 72 7.35 -14.23 18.26
C LYS A 72 6.17 -13.75 17.40
N HIS A 73 6.40 -12.74 16.58
CA HIS A 73 5.39 -12.16 15.71
C HIS A 73 6.00 -11.75 14.36
N VAL A 74 5.35 -12.14 13.28
CA VAL A 74 5.68 -11.74 11.92
C VAL A 74 4.57 -10.86 11.39
N VAL A 75 4.91 -9.69 10.85
CA VAL A 75 3.99 -8.79 10.15
C VAL A 75 4.40 -8.72 8.69
N VAL A 76 3.50 -9.09 7.78
CA VAL A 76 3.73 -9.03 6.32
C VAL A 76 2.94 -7.87 5.73
N VAL A 77 3.59 -6.99 5.00
CA VAL A 77 2.92 -5.93 4.22
C VAL A 77 2.75 -6.43 2.79
N SER A 78 1.63 -7.10 2.53
CA SER A 78 1.24 -7.64 1.22
C SER A 78 0.51 -6.59 0.37
N SER A 79 -0.54 -6.97 -0.37
CA SER A 79 -1.38 -6.07 -1.17
C SER A 79 -2.76 -6.65 -1.42
N THR A 80 -3.79 -5.80 -1.55
CA THR A 80 -5.11 -6.21 -2.05
C THR A 80 -5.08 -6.76 -3.49
N ALA A 81 -3.97 -6.60 -4.21
CA ALA A 81 -3.79 -7.20 -5.54
C ALA A 81 -3.91 -8.73 -5.54
N VAL A 82 -3.67 -9.40 -4.41
CA VAL A 82 -3.81 -10.86 -4.26
C VAL A 82 -5.24 -11.36 -4.50
N TYR A 83 -6.25 -10.49 -4.35
CA TYR A 83 -7.63 -10.86 -4.69
C TYR A 83 -7.87 -10.94 -6.21
N GLY A 84 -7.01 -10.34 -7.04
CA GLY A 84 -7.10 -10.38 -8.50
C GLY A 84 -8.32 -9.68 -9.10
N LEU A 85 -8.95 -8.80 -8.33
CA LEU A 85 -10.18 -8.13 -8.73
C LEU A 85 -9.88 -6.86 -9.54
N SER A 86 -10.69 -6.62 -10.56
CA SER A 86 -10.64 -5.38 -11.37
C SER A 86 -11.84 -4.46 -11.13
N SER A 87 -12.83 -4.93 -10.37
CA SER A 87 -14.06 -4.19 -9.99
C SER A 87 -14.65 -4.81 -8.73
N GLY A 88 -15.43 -4.03 -8.00
CA GLY A 88 -16.14 -4.44 -6.79
C GLY A 88 -16.22 -3.30 -5.79
N GLU A 89 -17.11 -3.44 -4.82
CA GLU A 89 -17.33 -2.43 -3.81
C GLU A 89 -17.25 -3.05 -2.42
N ASN A 90 -16.60 -2.33 -1.50
CA ASN A 90 -16.51 -2.69 -0.09
C ASN A 90 -16.06 -4.15 0.16
N ILE A 91 -15.07 -4.61 -0.62
CA ILE A 91 -14.52 -5.96 -0.56
C ILE A 91 -13.78 -6.15 0.76
N ASP A 92 -14.15 -7.15 1.54
CA ASP A 92 -13.51 -7.47 2.81
C ASP A 92 -12.52 -8.65 2.70
N GLU A 93 -11.92 -9.03 3.82
CA GLU A 93 -10.89 -10.06 3.92
C GLU A 93 -11.41 -11.49 3.69
N THR A 94 -12.73 -11.68 3.63
CA THR A 94 -13.35 -12.99 3.29
C THR A 94 -13.34 -13.27 1.80
N ALA A 95 -13.02 -12.26 0.98
CA ALA A 95 -12.92 -12.42 -0.46
C ALA A 95 -11.82 -13.46 -0.82
N PRO A 96 -12.07 -14.34 -1.78
CA PRO A 96 -11.11 -15.38 -2.13
C PRO A 96 -9.86 -14.79 -2.80
N VAL A 97 -8.69 -15.29 -2.40
CA VAL A 97 -7.41 -14.97 -3.05
C VAL A 97 -7.38 -15.64 -4.43
N ARG A 98 -7.37 -14.84 -5.49
CA ARG A 98 -7.36 -15.29 -6.91
C ARG A 98 -6.46 -14.37 -7.74
N PRO A 99 -5.16 -14.37 -7.52
CA PRO A 99 -4.25 -13.41 -8.14
C PRO A 99 -4.31 -13.49 -9.67
N ALA A 100 -4.34 -12.32 -10.32
CA ALA A 100 -4.57 -12.19 -11.77
C ALA A 100 -3.27 -12.17 -12.59
N ASP A 101 -2.13 -11.82 -11.98
CA ASP A 101 -0.84 -11.67 -12.64
C ASP A 101 0.30 -12.34 -11.83
N ASN A 102 1.52 -12.36 -12.39
CA ASN A 102 2.66 -13.01 -11.75
C ASN A 102 3.06 -12.34 -10.43
N ALA A 103 3.00 -11.02 -10.37
CA ALA A 103 3.38 -10.28 -9.16
C ALA A 103 2.41 -10.59 -8.01
N SER A 104 1.10 -10.55 -8.27
CA SER A 104 0.10 -10.89 -7.26
C SER A 104 0.11 -12.38 -6.87
N ARG A 105 0.44 -13.29 -7.81
CA ARG A 105 0.65 -14.72 -7.50
C ARG A 105 1.85 -14.91 -6.56
N HIS A 106 2.93 -14.21 -6.82
CA HIS A 106 4.11 -14.26 -5.98
C HIS A 106 3.82 -13.75 -4.56
N LEU A 107 3.13 -12.61 -4.43
CA LEU A 107 2.71 -12.10 -3.11
C LEU A 107 1.83 -13.12 -2.35
N ALA A 108 0.85 -13.73 -3.03
CA ALA A 108 -0.01 -14.74 -2.41
C ALA A 108 0.78 -15.96 -1.95
N SER A 109 1.77 -16.41 -2.73
CA SER A 109 2.66 -17.52 -2.37
C SER A 109 3.51 -17.19 -1.14
N ILE A 110 4.08 -15.98 -1.07
CA ILE A 110 4.80 -15.49 0.12
C ILE A 110 3.88 -15.49 1.35
N GLU A 111 2.64 -14.96 1.23
CA GLU A 111 1.68 -14.99 2.33
C GLU A 111 1.46 -16.42 2.87
N ASP A 112 1.24 -17.38 1.99
CA ASP A 112 0.94 -18.76 2.38
C ASP A 112 2.18 -19.43 3.01
N ARG A 113 3.37 -19.25 2.42
CA ARG A 113 4.62 -19.78 2.98
C ARG A 113 4.95 -19.21 4.35
N VAL A 114 4.75 -17.90 4.54
CA VAL A 114 4.96 -17.25 5.84
C VAL A 114 3.96 -17.78 6.87
N LYS A 115 2.67 -17.91 6.54
CA LYS A 115 1.66 -18.49 7.44
C LYS A 115 2.03 -19.91 7.87
N GLU A 116 2.41 -20.76 6.91
CA GLU A 116 2.83 -22.13 7.17
C GLU A 116 4.04 -22.18 8.11
N ARG A 117 5.04 -21.30 7.86
CA ARG A 117 6.25 -21.27 8.69
C ARG A 117 5.97 -20.76 10.09
N CYS A 118 5.18 -19.69 10.23
CA CYS A 118 4.75 -19.16 11.53
C CYS A 118 4.02 -20.25 12.33
N LYS A 119 3.08 -20.97 11.71
CA LYS A 119 2.39 -22.09 12.37
C LYS A 119 3.36 -23.17 12.83
N ALA A 120 4.37 -23.52 12.04
CA ALA A 120 5.36 -24.53 12.40
C ALA A 120 6.30 -24.10 13.53
N THR A 121 6.57 -22.81 13.65
CA THR A 121 7.46 -22.24 14.70
C THR A 121 6.73 -21.75 15.95
N GLY A 122 5.39 -21.68 15.90
CA GLY A 122 4.56 -21.10 16.96
C GLY A 122 4.62 -19.57 17.01
N ALA A 123 5.07 -18.91 15.93
CA ALA A 123 5.04 -17.45 15.80
C ALA A 123 3.64 -16.99 15.38
N MET A 124 3.20 -15.84 15.89
CA MET A 124 1.98 -15.17 15.44
C MET A 124 2.20 -14.56 14.04
N CYS A 125 1.18 -14.53 13.20
CA CYS A 125 1.27 -14.01 11.84
C CYS A 125 0.17 -13.00 11.57
N THR A 126 0.55 -11.76 11.21
CA THR A 126 -0.36 -10.72 10.76
C THR A 126 -0.05 -10.33 9.33
N ILE A 127 -1.03 -10.36 8.45
CA ILE A 127 -0.90 -9.93 7.07
C ILE A 127 -1.70 -8.65 6.86
N LEU A 128 -1.03 -7.59 6.46
CA LEU A 128 -1.62 -6.32 6.08
C LEU A 128 -1.70 -6.26 4.55
N ARG A 129 -2.88 -6.06 4.01
CA ARG A 129 -3.13 -5.91 2.57
C ARG A 129 -3.52 -4.47 2.25
N PRO A 130 -2.57 -3.55 2.13
CA PRO A 130 -2.88 -2.20 1.68
C PRO A 130 -3.49 -2.22 0.28
N ALA A 131 -4.42 -1.31 0.05
CA ALA A 131 -4.92 -0.97 -1.28
C ALA A 131 -3.80 -0.28 -2.09
N ASP A 132 -4.14 0.52 -3.11
CA ASP A 132 -3.11 1.23 -3.88
C ASP A 132 -2.38 2.25 -2.98
N VAL A 133 -1.08 2.06 -2.77
CA VAL A 133 -0.30 2.85 -1.82
C VAL A 133 0.19 4.14 -2.47
N VAL A 134 -0.04 5.26 -1.78
CA VAL A 134 0.41 6.60 -2.19
C VAL A 134 1.62 7.01 -1.36
N GLY A 135 2.66 7.47 -2.04
CA GLY A 135 3.91 7.93 -1.41
C GLY A 135 5.04 7.97 -2.42
N THR A 136 6.19 8.51 -2.01
CA THR A 136 7.37 8.62 -2.88
C THR A 136 7.83 7.27 -3.41
N GLY A 137 7.94 7.17 -4.73
CA GLY A 137 8.29 5.91 -5.38
C GLY A 137 7.11 4.98 -5.64
N MET A 138 5.86 5.46 -5.45
CA MET A 138 4.66 4.69 -5.76
C MET A 138 4.60 4.29 -7.23
N GLU A 139 4.20 3.05 -7.50
CA GLU A 139 4.04 2.54 -8.86
C GLU A 139 2.56 2.33 -9.22
N GLY A 140 1.87 1.49 -8.59
CA GLY A 140 0.47 1.09 -8.72
C GLY A 140 -0.45 1.88 -9.67
N PHE A 141 -1.72 1.90 -9.41
CA PHE A 141 -2.70 2.69 -10.16
C PHE A 141 -2.45 4.19 -9.96
N THR A 142 -2.24 4.62 -8.71
CA THR A 142 -2.07 6.04 -8.36
C THR A 142 -0.78 6.62 -8.94
N GLY A 143 0.34 5.85 -8.94
CA GLY A 143 1.58 6.29 -9.58
C GLY A 143 1.43 6.50 -11.10
N ARG A 144 0.70 5.61 -11.79
CA ARG A 144 0.37 5.80 -13.20
C ARG A 144 -0.55 7.00 -13.43
N LEU A 145 -1.55 7.20 -12.56
CA LEU A 145 -2.44 8.35 -12.61
C LEU A 145 -1.66 9.66 -12.42
N ALA A 146 -0.76 9.71 -11.46
CA ALA A 146 0.09 10.88 -11.21
C ALA A 146 0.97 11.23 -12.43
N ARG A 147 1.61 10.24 -13.05
CA ARG A 147 2.36 10.44 -14.30
C ARG A 147 1.47 10.96 -15.42
N ASP A 148 0.27 10.40 -15.60
CA ASP A 148 -0.64 10.83 -16.65
C ASP A 148 -1.17 12.25 -16.41
N VAL A 149 -1.42 12.65 -15.16
CA VAL A 149 -1.77 14.04 -14.78
C VAL A 149 -0.60 14.99 -15.03
N ASN A 150 0.61 14.62 -14.59
CA ASN A 150 1.80 15.45 -14.76
C ASN A 150 2.11 15.72 -16.24
N ASN A 151 1.96 14.71 -17.08
CA ASN A 151 2.20 14.78 -18.52
C ASN A 151 1.02 15.41 -19.32
N GLY A 152 -0.07 15.82 -18.65
CA GLY A 152 -1.25 16.36 -19.32
C GLY A 152 -2.03 15.33 -20.17
N SER A 153 -1.79 14.04 -19.97
CA SER A 153 -2.43 12.96 -20.72
C SER A 153 -3.67 12.36 -20.02
N TYR A 154 -3.96 12.81 -18.81
CA TYR A 154 -5.18 12.46 -18.10
C TYR A 154 -6.31 13.44 -18.43
N MET A 155 -7.52 12.92 -18.55
CA MET A 155 -8.75 13.72 -18.69
C MET A 155 -9.85 13.11 -17.81
N HIS A 156 -10.67 13.95 -17.21
CA HIS A 156 -11.92 13.52 -16.57
C HIS A 156 -12.91 12.97 -17.60
N VAL A 157 -13.71 12.01 -17.17
CA VAL A 157 -14.84 11.50 -17.97
C VAL A 157 -16.14 12.00 -17.34
N LYS A 158 -16.82 12.94 -17.98
CA LYS A 158 -18.02 13.58 -17.42
C LYS A 158 -19.03 12.56 -16.90
N GLY A 159 -19.44 12.73 -15.65
CA GLY A 159 -20.38 11.85 -14.95
C GLY A 159 -19.76 10.53 -14.44
N ASN A 160 -18.43 10.46 -14.37
CA ASN A 160 -17.75 9.30 -13.78
C ASN A 160 -17.64 9.46 -12.27
N GLU A 161 -18.25 8.54 -11.53
CA GLU A 161 -18.24 8.49 -10.07
C GLU A 161 -17.46 7.27 -9.55
N ALA A 162 -16.65 6.64 -10.41
CA ALA A 162 -15.88 5.47 -10.03
C ALA A 162 -14.92 5.79 -8.89
N GLN A 163 -14.92 4.94 -7.87
CA GLN A 163 -14.11 5.06 -6.66
C GLN A 163 -12.93 4.09 -6.68
N ARG A 164 -11.86 4.47 -6.00
CA ARG A 164 -10.69 3.63 -5.83
C ARG A 164 -10.19 3.69 -4.39
N SER A 165 -10.10 2.54 -3.73
CA SER A 165 -9.43 2.48 -2.44
C SER A 165 -7.94 2.74 -2.59
N ILE A 166 -7.44 3.64 -1.77
CA ILE A 166 -6.04 4.06 -1.68
C ILE A 166 -5.66 4.14 -0.20
N VAL A 167 -4.38 4.18 0.09
CA VAL A 167 -3.86 4.42 1.45
C VAL A 167 -2.51 5.11 1.36
N HIS A 168 -2.21 6.02 2.29
CA HIS A 168 -0.88 6.64 2.32
C HIS A 168 0.16 5.71 2.95
N ALA A 169 1.39 5.70 2.42
CA ALA A 169 2.48 4.86 2.94
C ALA A 169 2.77 5.10 4.44
N ILE A 170 2.63 6.34 4.90
CA ILE A 170 2.74 6.68 6.33
C ILE A 170 1.67 5.93 7.15
N ASP A 171 0.44 5.82 6.66
CA ASP A 171 -0.63 5.14 7.40
C ASP A 171 -0.50 3.62 7.34
N VAL A 172 0.09 3.07 6.29
CA VAL A 172 0.51 1.65 6.28
C VAL A 172 1.57 1.42 7.36
N ALA A 173 2.57 2.30 7.47
CA ALA A 173 3.59 2.20 8.52
C ALA A 173 2.99 2.33 9.93
N LYS A 174 2.04 3.25 10.13
CA LYS A 174 1.29 3.38 11.40
C LYS A 174 0.46 2.12 11.70
N ALA A 175 -0.12 1.45 10.68
CA ALA A 175 -0.81 0.18 10.88
C ALA A 175 0.15 -0.92 11.35
N VAL A 176 1.34 -1.01 10.73
CA VAL A 176 2.41 -1.91 11.19
C VAL A 176 2.75 -1.64 12.64
N ARG A 177 2.94 -0.36 13.02
CA ARG A 177 3.21 0.04 14.40
C ARG A 177 2.09 -0.37 15.35
N ALA A 178 0.83 -0.06 14.99
CA ALA A 178 -0.34 -0.36 15.82
C ALA A 178 -0.50 -1.87 16.08
N VAL A 179 -0.19 -2.70 15.09
CA VAL A 179 -0.13 -4.16 15.21
C VAL A 179 1.07 -4.57 16.08
N ALA A 180 2.24 -3.99 15.84
CA ALA A 180 3.48 -4.33 16.52
C ALA A 180 3.48 -3.93 18.01
N GLU A 181 2.71 -2.92 18.41
CA GLU A 181 2.52 -2.50 19.81
C GLU A 181 1.75 -3.54 20.61
N LYS A 182 0.96 -4.38 19.97
CA LYS A 182 0.29 -5.51 20.60
C LYS A 182 1.28 -6.67 20.81
N ALA A 183 1.29 -7.26 21.99
CA ALA A 183 2.26 -8.29 22.36
C ALA A 183 1.65 -9.33 23.30
N GLY A 184 2.24 -10.52 23.36
CA GLY A 184 1.76 -11.61 24.20
C GLY A 184 0.36 -12.05 23.77
N ASP A 185 -0.55 -12.21 24.72
CA ASP A 185 -1.92 -12.66 24.49
C ASP A 185 -2.78 -11.64 23.69
N ASP A 186 -2.33 -10.38 23.62
CA ASP A 186 -2.97 -9.32 22.83
C ASP A 186 -2.46 -9.25 21.37
N CYS A 187 -1.57 -10.15 20.96
CA CYS A 187 -1.07 -10.18 19.58
C CYS A 187 -2.23 -10.34 18.59
N ILE A 188 -2.16 -9.55 17.53
CA ILE A 188 -3.16 -9.57 16.48
C ILE A 188 -2.72 -10.58 15.43
N GLU A 189 -3.49 -11.64 15.26
CA GLU A 189 -3.30 -12.62 14.19
C GLU A 189 -4.38 -12.48 13.15
N GLY A 190 -4.02 -12.66 11.87
CA GLY A 190 -5.00 -12.62 10.78
C GLY A 190 -4.60 -11.79 9.60
N VAL A 191 -5.59 -11.49 8.76
CA VAL A 191 -5.43 -10.71 7.52
C VAL A 191 -6.28 -9.45 7.63
N TYR A 192 -5.73 -8.31 7.23
CA TYR A 192 -6.40 -7.02 7.34
C TYR A 192 -6.14 -6.17 6.09
N ASN A 193 -7.20 -5.71 5.45
CA ASN A 193 -7.10 -4.72 4.39
C ASN A 193 -6.81 -3.33 4.98
N LEU A 194 -6.07 -2.51 4.25
CA LEU A 194 -5.79 -1.12 4.63
C LEU A 194 -6.23 -0.17 3.52
N THR A 195 -7.07 0.81 3.87
CA THR A 195 -7.51 1.90 2.97
C THR A 195 -7.57 3.20 3.75
N ASP A 196 -7.63 4.34 3.08
CA ASP A 196 -7.83 5.65 3.69
C ASP A 196 -9.30 5.93 4.08
N ARG A 197 -10.21 5.01 3.79
CA ARG A 197 -11.65 5.07 4.10
C ARG A 197 -12.38 6.31 3.54
N SER A 198 -11.72 7.11 2.71
CA SER A 198 -12.27 8.39 2.23
C SER A 198 -13.42 8.22 1.24
N GLY A 199 -13.50 7.08 0.56
CA GLY A 199 -14.45 6.86 -0.54
C GLY A 199 -14.24 7.81 -1.72
N ALA A 200 -13.04 8.36 -1.88
CA ALA A 200 -12.73 9.31 -2.92
C ALA A 200 -12.93 8.72 -4.33
N THR A 201 -13.50 9.53 -5.22
CA THR A 201 -13.57 9.17 -6.64
C THR A 201 -12.20 9.29 -7.29
N ILE A 202 -12.01 8.58 -8.41
CA ILE A 202 -10.79 8.68 -9.20
C ILE A 202 -10.55 10.10 -9.69
N GLU A 203 -11.63 10.85 -9.98
CA GLU A 203 -11.55 12.26 -10.37
C GLU A 203 -11.08 13.15 -9.23
N GLN A 204 -11.63 12.98 -8.02
CA GLN A 204 -11.17 13.70 -6.82
C GLN A 204 -9.71 13.42 -6.50
N LEU A 205 -9.25 12.17 -6.68
CA LEU A 205 -7.86 11.81 -6.52
C LEU A 205 -6.98 12.49 -7.58
N ALA A 206 -7.41 12.50 -8.85
CA ALA A 206 -6.69 13.17 -9.92
C ALA A 206 -6.57 14.69 -9.68
N ASP A 207 -7.65 15.32 -9.18
CA ASP A 207 -7.65 16.74 -8.82
C ASP A 207 -6.70 17.05 -7.67
N ALA A 208 -6.65 16.19 -6.65
CA ALA A 208 -5.72 16.33 -5.53
C ALA A 208 -4.26 16.19 -5.99
N ILE A 209 -3.99 15.24 -6.88
CA ILE A 209 -2.67 15.07 -7.51
C ILE A 209 -2.32 16.31 -8.36
N ALA A 210 -3.25 16.81 -9.18
CA ALA A 210 -3.04 17.99 -10.02
C ALA A 210 -2.73 19.22 -9.18
N TYR A 211 -3.45 19.42 -8.07
CA TYR A 211 -3.18 20.47 -7.10
C TYR A 211 -1.77 20.36 -6.54
N ARG A 212 -1.37 19.15 -6.12
CA ARG A 212 -0.04 18.87 -5.57
C ARG A 212 1.08 19.15 -6.57
N LEU A 213 0.87 18.85 -7.85
CA LEU A 213 1.80 19.09 -8.95
C LEU A 213 1.80 20.54 -9.47
N GLY A 214 1.36 21.52 -8.68
CA GLY A 214 1.35 22.93 -9.01
C GLY A 214 0.11 23.37 -9.81
N ASN A 215 -1.06 22.86 -9.46
CA ASN A 215 -2.34 23.19 -10.09
C ASN A 215 -2.39 22.84 -11.58
N LYS A 216 -1.95 21.64 -11.96
CA LYS A 216 -2.04 21.14 -13.34
C LYS A 216 -3.50 21.16 -13.82
N ARG A 217 -3.72 21.72 -15.00
CA ARG A 217 -5.06 21.78 -15.58
C ARG A 217 -5.48 20.42 -16.11
N ILE A 218 -6.62 19.91 -15.65
CA ILE A 218 -7.26 18.70 -16.17
C ILE A 218 -8.45 19.08 -17.05
N PHE A 219 -8.49 18.55 -18.27
CA PHE A 219 -9.61 18.70 -19.16
C PHE A 219 -10.65 17.60 -18.92
N ALA A 220 -11.90 17.86 -19.31
CA ALA A 220 -12.97 16.87 -19.22
C ALA A 220 -13.50 16.50 -20.60
N THR A 221 -13.84 15.24 -20.80
CA THR A 221 -14.41 14.71 -22.04
C THR A 221 -15.67 13.89 -21.75
N GLY A 222 -16.54 13.75 -22.75
CA GLY A 222 -17.69 12.85 -22.64
C GLY A 222 -17.29 11.39 -22.82
N LEU A 223 -18.05 10.46 -22.23
CA LEU A 223 -17.75 9.01 -22.28
C LEU A 223 -17.63 8.47 -23.73
N LYS A 224 -18.45 8.95 -24.66
CA LYS A 224 -18.36 8.51 -26.07
C LYS A 224 -17.02 8.90 -26.69
N ALA A 225 -16.58 10.14 -26.50
CA ALA A 225 -15.28 10.61 -26.98
C ALA A 225 -14.12 9.89 -26.29
N ALA A 226 -14.20 9.67 -24.97
CA ALA A 226 -13.20 8.88 -24.22
C ALA A 226 -13.06 7.45 -24.80
N LYS A 227 -14.17 6.78 -25.13
CA LYS A 227 -14.16 5.45 -25.77
C LYS A 227 -13.51 5.48 -27.16
N ALA A 228 -13.80 6.49 -27.96
CA ALA A 228 -13.18 6.66 -29.29
C ALA A 228 -11.66 6.89 -29.18
N LEU A 229 -11.21 7.76 -28.27
CA LEU A 229 -9.80 8.00 -27.99
C LEU A 229 -9.10 6.72 -27.49
N ALA A 230 -9.75 5.96 -26.62
CA ALA A 230 -9.20 4.72 -26.09
C ALA A 230 -9.04 3.65 -27.20
N LEU A 231 -9.99 3.56 -28.13
CA LEU A 231 -9.90 2.67 -29.29
C LEU A 231 -8.76 3.08 -30.23
N LEU A 232 -8.64 4.38 -30.53
CA LEU A 232 -7.53 4.89 -31.33
C LEU A 232 -6.18 4.62 -30.66
N GLY A 233 -6.08 4.77 -29.36
CA GLY A 233 -4.85 4.46 -28.60
C GLY A 233 -4.45 3.00 -28.67
N ASP A 234 -5.41 2.07 -28.63
CA ASP A 234 -5.14 0.64 -28.83
C ASP A 234 -4.66 0.32 -30.25
N ILE A 235 -5.25 0.96 -31.28
CA ILE A 235 -4.88 0.78 -32.69
C ILE A 235 -3.48 1.33 -32.99
N THR A 236 -3.12 2.44 -32.37
CA THR A 236 -1.81 3.10 -32.57
C THR A 236 -0.69 2.49 -31.72
N LEU A 237 -0.90 1.30 -31.13
CA LEU A 237 0.09 0.56 -30.36
C LEU A 237 0.77 1.39 -29.25
N GLY A 238 0.03 2.31 -28.64
CA GLY A 238 0.52 3.13 -27.54
C GLY A 238 1.12 4.49 -27.94
N ALA A 239 1.05 4.88 -29.20
CA ALA A 239 1.42 6.24 -29.62
C ALA A 239 0.51 7.31 -28.98
N LEU A 240 -0.74 6.95 -28.64
CA LEU A 240 -1.62 7.78 -27.82
C LEU A 240 -1.64 7.30 -26.37
N PRO A 241 -1.71 8.21 -25.39
CA PRO A 241 -1.65 7.87 -23.94
C PRO A 241 -2.92 7.18 -23.43
N TRP A 242 -3.93 6.99 -24.26
CA TRP A 242 -5.23 6.39 -23.96
C TRP A 242 -5.29 4.94 -24.43
N SER A 243 -5.95 4.07 -23.65
CA SER A 243 -6.27 2.70 -24.04
C SER A 243 -7.57 2.27 -23.38
N ARG A 244 -8.23 1.23 -23.93
CA ARG A 244 -9.44 0.66 -23.32
C ARG A 244 -9.15 0.11 -21.91
N LYS A 245 -7.96 -0.45 -21.68
CA LYS A 245 -7.53 -0.91 -20.36
C LYS A 245 -7.43 0.25 -19.36
N LYS A 246 -6.81 1.38 -19.75
CA LYS A 246 -6.71 2.57 -18.91
C LYS A 246 -8.09 3.20 -18.65
N LEU A 247 -8.92 3.32 -19.69
CA LEU A 247 -10.27 3.86 -19.54
C LEU A 247 -11.10 3.02 -18.59
N LYS A 248 -11.11 1.68 -18.76
CA LYS A 248 -11.79 0.76 -17.86
C LYS A 248 -11.32 0.95 -16.41
N ALA A 249 -10.02 0.99 -16.17
CA ALA A 249 -9.49 1.18 -14.84
C ALA A 249 -9.89 2.51 -14.17
N ARG A 250 -10.12 3.56 -14.99
CA ARG A 250 -10.51 4.91 -14.54
C ARG A 250 -12.01 5.12 -14.40
N THR A 251 -12.82 4.21 -14.93
CA THR A 251 -14.29 4.30 -14.91
C THR A 251 -14.94 3.10 -14.23
N THR A 252 -14.18 2.35 -13.44
CA THR A 252 -14.68 1.18 -12.72
C THR A 252 -14.30 1.28 -11.26
N THR A 253 -15.30 1.17 -10.38
CA THR A 253 -15.11 1.15 -8.94
C THR A 253 -14.39 -0.12 -8.50
N LEU A 254 -13.40 0.07 -7.62
CA LEU A 254 -12.75 -1.01 -6.89
C LEU A 254 -12.42 -0.51 -5.48
N THR A 255 -13.25 -0.89 -4.51
CA THR A 255 -13.08 -0.47 -3.12
C THR A 255 -13.04 -1.65 -2.17
N PHE A 256 -12.23 -1.49 -1.11
CA PHE A 256 -12.02 -2.48 -0.05
C PHE A 256 -12.48 -1.95 1.29
N ASN A 257 -12.96 -2.85 2.14
CA ASN A 257 -13.28 -2.58 3.53
C ASN A 257 -12.00 -2.73 4.37
N SER A 258 -11.73 -1.80 5.27
CA SER A 258 -10.57 -1.83 6.17
C SER A 258 -10.96 -1.62 7.65
N PHE A 259 -12.20 -1.92 8.03
CA PHE A 259 -12.64 -1.74 9.40
C PHE A 259 -12.26 -2.91 10.33
N ALA A 260 -11.86 -4.06 9.79
CA ALA A 260 -11.52 -5.23 10.60
C ALA A 260 -10.36 -4.95 11.57
N ILE A 261 -9.32 -4.24 11.15
CA ILE A 261 -8.18 -3.88 11.99
C ILE A 261 -8.56 -2.98 13.18
N SER A 262 -9.57 -2.13 13.03
CA SER A 262 -10.04 -1.22 14.11
C SER A 262 -10.71 -1.95 15.28
N LYS A 263 -11.06 -3.23 15.11
CA LYS A 263 -11.54 -4.06 16.22
C LYS A 263 -10.43 -4.40 17.22
N HIS A 264 -9.19 -4.30 16.80
CA HIS A 264 -8.01 -4.74 17.56
C HIS A 264 -7.04 -3.60 17.86
N THR A 265 -7.12 -2.49 17.10
CA THR A 265 -6.20 -1.35 17.20
C THR A 265 -6.95 -0.04 17.20
N THR A 266 -6.28 1.04 17.60
CA THR A 266 -6.75 2.43 17.45
C THR A 266 -6.27 3.06 16.14
N TRP A 267 -5.86 2.26 15.15
CA TRP A 267 -5.39 2.76 13.87
C TRP A 267 -6.48 3.51 13.11
N GLU A 268 -6.21 4.76 12.79
CA GLU A 268 -7.07 5.64 12.00
C GLU A 268 -6.25 6.23 10.85
N PRO A 269 -6.61 5.95 9.59
CA PRO A 269 -5.94 6.51 8.43
C PRO A 269 -6.39 7.94 8.14
N MET A 270 -5.51 8.72 7.52
CA MET A 270 -5.87 10.03 6.99
C MET A 270 -6.44 9.91 5.56
N SER A 271 -7.30 10.84 5.16
CA SER A 271 -7.73 10.95 3.77
C SER A 271 -6.56 11.35 2.88
N VAL A 272 -6.22 10.50 1.91
CA VAL A 272 -5.12 10.79 0.97
C VAL A 272 -5.38 12.04 0.14
N THR A 273 -6.61 12.23 -0.33
CA THR A 273 -6.97 13.41 -1.12
C THR A 273 -6.87 14.70 -0.34
N GLU A 274 -7.18 14.68 0.95
CA GLU A 274 -7.01 15.82 1.85
C GLU A 274 -5.53 16.06 2.15
N TYR A 275 -4.77 15.00 2.44
CA TYR A 275 -3.33 15.08 2.66
C TYR A 275 -2.63 15.74 1.47
N LEU A 276 -2.89 15.29 0.25
CA LEU A 276 -2.29 15.86 -0.96
C LEU A 276 -2.62 17.35 -1.17
N LYS A 277 -3.75 17.85 -0.66
CA LYS A 277 -4.16 19.25 -0.76
C LYS A 277 -3.59 20.12 0.35
N THR A 278 -3.36 19.60 1.53
CA THR A 278 -3.06 20.40 2.73
C THR A 278 -1.57 20.43 3.10
N HIS A 279 -0.83 19.35 2.81
CA HIS A 279 0.58 19.29 3.16
C HIS A 279 1.45 19.96 2.09
N LYS A 280 2.43 20.74 2.51
CA LYS A 280 3.40 21.34 1.60
C LYS A 280 4.17 20.23 0.86
N TYR A 281 4.48 20.49 -0.40
CA TYR A 281 5.31 19.61 -1.21
C TYR A 281 6.65 19.38 -0.51
N SER A 282 6.97 18.13 -0.21
CA SER A 282 8.33 17.68 -0.02
C SER A 282 8.70 16.83 -1.23
N GLU A 283 9.96 16.86 -1.67
CA GLU A 283 10.44 16.01 -2.78
C GLU A 283 10.16 14.52 -2.53
N ASP A 284 9.78 14.19 -1.28
CA ASP A 284 9.47 12.85 -0.80
C ASP A 284 8.04 12.37 -1.03
N ASP A 285 7.15 13.12 -1.66
CA ASP A 285 5.71 12.80 -1.62
C ASP A 285 5.08 12.29 -2.94
N ILE A 286 5.69 12.52 -4.11
CA ILE A 286 5.19 12.00 -5.42
C ILE A 286 6.33 11.71 -6.39
#